data_1a3d4b5f7ea4111f6bcd7e43802aabf1
#
_entry.id   1a3d4b5f7ea4111f6bcd7e43802aabf1
#
_cell.length_a   1.000
_cell.length_b   1.000
_cell.length_c   1.000
_cell.angle_alpha   90.00
_cell.angle_beta   90.00
_cell.angle_gamma   90.00
#
_symmetry.space_group_name_H-M   'P 1'
#
loop_
_entity.id
_entity.type
_entity.pdbx_description
1 polymer ?
#
loop_
_entity_poly.entity_id
_entity_poly.type
_entity_poly.pdbx_seq_one_letter_code
_entity_poly.pdbx_strand_id
1 'polypeptide(L)'
;ATTEIYTLSLHDALPILALALTDLFGGYGIDARIKWTNDIYAGDRKLVGILIEHNLTGDRLSRTIVGIGVNVNQTRFDPSLPNPSSMHLETGCEYDRQEVLHRLGDCLAARYEQLEKGDREALQADYRRRMYRLGERHRYRYPDGRTVEAVLRGVRPSGELLLELPDGRTEGYLFREIEFVIEGKRTARTDGTGCVLKK
;
A
#
# COMPACT_ATOMS: atom_id res chain seq x y z
N ALA A 1 16.19 19.64 -28.71
CA ALA A 1 15.94 19.09 -27.38
C ALA A 1 14.80 18.08 -27.53
N THR A 2 15.13 16.79 -27.52
CA THR A 2 14.15 15.70 -27.58
C THR A 2 13.58 15.56 -26.18
N THR A 3 12.33 15.96 -25.98
CA THR A 3 11.60 15.70 -24.74
C THR A 3 11.34 14.18 -24.70
N GLU A 4 12.17 13.45 -24.00
CA GLU A 4 11.85 12.06 -23.64
C GLU A 4 10.65 12.10 -22.71
N ILE A 5 9.48 11.72 -23.24
CA ILE A 5 8.30 11.45 -22.44
C ILE A 5 8.57 10.12 -21.76
N TYR A 6 9.07 10.17 -20.51
CA TYR A 6 9.19 8.98 -19.68
C TYR A 6 7.78 8.46 -19.37
N THR A 7 7.40 7.45 -20.11
CA THR A 7 6.15 6.72 -19.84
C THR A 7 6.34 6.00 -18.52
N LEU A 8 5.63 6.42 -17.49
CA LEU A 8 5.55 5.68 -16.22
C LEU A 8 5.12 4.25 -16.56
N SER A 9 6.03 3.28 -16.39
CA SER A 9 5.66 1.90 -16.69
C SER A 9 4.61 1.43 -15.68
N LEU A 10 3.79 0.47 -16.10
CA LEU A 10 2.81 -0.20 -15.23
C LEU A 10 3.45 -0.66 -13.90
N HIS A 11 4.70 -1.12 -13.99
CA HIS A 11 5.46 -1.66 -12.88
C HIS A 11 5.99 -0.59 -11.91
N ASP A 12 6.11 0.66 -12.34
CA ASP A 12 6.63 1.75 -11.52
C ASP A 12 5.52 2.54 -10.80
N ALA A 13 4.31 2.59 -11.39
CA ALA A 13 3.22 3.43 -10.89
C ALA A 13 2.76 3.02 -9.47
N LEU A 14 2.47 1.74 -9.26
CA LEU A 14 1.99 1.26 -7.97
C LEU A 14 3.02 1.41 -6.84
N PRO A 15 4.31 1.02 -7.02
CA PRO A 15 5.33 1.25 -6.01
C PRO A 15 5.48 2.72 -5.60
N ILE A 16 5.50 3.65 -6.55
CA ILE A 16 5.64 5.09 -6.27
C ILE A 16 4.46 5.60 -5.45
N LEU A 17 3.23 5.27 -5.85
CA LEU A 17 2.00 5.66 -5.15
C LEU A 17 1.96 5.09 -3.73
N ALA A 18 2.29 3.81 -3.58
CA ALA A 18 2.31 3.15 -2.28
C ALA A 18 3.38 3.74 -1.35
N LEU A 19 4.58 4.04 -1.88
CA LEU A 19 5.64 4.70 -1.12
C LEU A 19 5.25 6.12 -0.71
N ALA A 20 4.70 6.92 -1.62
CA ALA A 20 4.24 8.28 -1.32
C ALA A 20 3.17 8.28 -0.21
N LEU A 21 2.24 7.32 -0.24
CA LEU A 21 1.23 7.17 0.81
C LEU A 21 1.85 6.76 2.16
N THR A 22 2.82 5.84 2.16
CA THR A 22 3.51 5.48 3.42
C THR A 22 4.35 6.63 3.97
N ASP A 23 4.95 7.47 3.11
CA ASP A 23 5.65 8.69 3.52
C ASP A 23 4.67 9.72 4.13
N LEU A 24 3.54 9.94 3.46
CA LEU A 24 2.47 10.81 3.97
C LEU A 24 2.08 10.41 5.40
N PHE A 25 1.72 9.14 5.60
CA PHE A 25 1.30 8.64 6.91
C PHE A 25 2.41 8.69 7.96
N GLY A 26 3.65 8.40 7.57
CA GLY A 26 4.83 8.57 8.41
C GLY A 26 4.98 10.00 8.92
N GLY A 27 4.70 11.00 8.08
CA GLY A 27 4.68 12.41 8.45
C GLY A 27 3.62 12.77 9.51
N TYR A 28 2.57 11.97 9.63
CA TYR A 28 1.53 12.07 10.67
C TYR A 28 1.74 11.11 11.85
N GLY A 29 2.88 10.42 11.92
CA GLY A 29 3.21 9.47 12.99
C GLY A 29 2.47 8.12 12.91
N ILE A 30 1.89 7.78 11.76
CA ILE A 30 1.20 6.51 11.52
C ILE A 30 2.19 5.53 10.87
N ASP A 31 2.45 4.37 11.51
CA ASP A 31 3.24 3.28 10.90
C ASP A 31 2.40 2.56 9.84
N ALA A 32 2.47 3.08 8.63
CA ALA A 32 1.73 2.56 7.50
C ALA A 32 2.58 1.57 6.68
N ARG A 33 1.97 0.46 6.28
CA ARG A 33 2.58 -0.63 5.54
C ARG A 33 1.83 -0.92 4.25
N ILE A 34 2.55 -1.39 3.24
CA ILE A 34 2.01 -1.70 1.92
C ILE A 34 1.52 -3.15 1.93
N LYS A 35 0.19 -3.33 1.93
CA LYS A 35 -0.39 -4.65 1.78
C LYS A 35 -0.63 -4.94 0.29
N TRP A 36 0.07 -5.94 -0.20
CA TRP A 36 -0.12 -6.41 -1.58
C TRP A 36 -1.60 -6.78 -1.83
N THR A 37 -2.20 -6.33 -2.95
CA THR A 37 -1.55 -5.69 -4.09
C THR A 37 -1.50 -4.16 -3.98
N ASN A 38 -2.53 -3.50 -3.49
CA ASN A 38 -2.87 -2.09 -3.73
C ASN A 38 -3.48 -1.39 -2.51
N ASP A 39 -3.24 -1.91 -1.31
CA ASP A 39 -3.78 -1.35 -0.08
C ASP A 39 -2.68 -0.81 0.83
N ILE A 40 -3.00 0.22 1.63
CA ILE A 40 -2.15 0.71 2.71
C ILE A 40 -2.84 0.41 4.04
N TYR A 41 -2.09 -0.18 4.96
CA TYR A 41 -2.56 -0.65 6.26
C TYR A 41 -1.80 0.02 7.39
N ALA A 42 -2.48 0.26 8.53
CA ALA A 42 -1.87 0.52 9.83
C ALA A 42 -2.17 -0.67 10.74
N GLY A 43 -1.14 -1.40 11.15
CA GLY A 43 -1.34 -2.73 11.75
C GLY A 43 -2.18 -3.60 10.80
N ASP A 44 -3.25 -4.21 11.32
CA ASP A 44 -4.16 -5.06 10.54
C ASP A 44 -5.38 -4.28 9.96
N ARG A 45 -5.32 -2.95 9.89
CA ARG A 45 -6.45 -2.10 9.48
C ARG A 45 -6.15 -1.32 8.21
N LYS A 46 -7.11 -1.28 7.28
CA LYS A 46 -6.99 -0.63 5.98
C LYS A 46 -7.22 0.89 6.09
N LEU A 47 -6.23 1.67 5.68
CA LEU A 47 -6.28 3.13 5.55
C LEU A 47 -6.62 3.60 4.15
N VAL A 48 -6.08 2.91 3.14
CA VAL A 48 -6.18 3.32 1.73
C VAL A 48 -6.42 2.12 0.83
N GLY A 49 -7.22 2.33 -0.22
CA GLY A 49 -7.24 1.48 -1.41
C GLY A 49 -6.76 2.28 -2.61
N ILE A 50 -5.92 1.67 -3.45
CA ILE A 50 -5.42 2.24 -4.71
C ILE A 50 -6.07 1.47 -5.85
N LEU A 51 -6.65 2.16 -6.82
CA LEU A 51 -7.15 1.59 -8.06
C LEU A 51 -6.36 2.17 -9.22
N ILE A 52 -5.79 1.31 -10.07
CA ILE A 52 -5.06 1.74 -11.26
C ILE A 52 -5.74 1.12 -12.47
N GLU A 53 -6.16 1.96 -13.39
CA GLU A 53 -6.76 1.57 -14.66
C GLU A 53 -5.87 2.05 -15.82
N HIS A 54 -5.64 1.18 -16.78
CA HIS A 54 -4.81 1.44 -17.92
C HIS A 54 -5.63 1.35 -19.21
N ASN A 55 -5.47 2.36 -20.06
CA ASN A 55 -5.99 2.34 -21.41
C ASN A 55 -4.86 2.06 -22.40
N LEU A 56 -5.06 1.08 -23.28
CA LEU A 56 -4.14 0.75 -24.36
C LEU A 56 -4.68 1.31 -25.68
N THR A 57 -3.79 1.80 -26.52
CA THR A 57 -4.06 2.11 -27.94
C THR A 57 -3.14 1.26 -28.79
N GLY A 58 -3.67 0.17 -29.36
CA GLY A 58 -2.85 -0.92 -29.89
C GLY A 58 -2.02 -1.57 -28.77
N ASP A 59 -0.74 -1.72 -28.96
CA ASP A 59 0.20 -2.31 -27.98
C ASP A 59 0.86 -1.25 -27.07
N ARG A 60 0.41 0.02 -27.14
CA ARG A 60 1.00 1.10 -26.34
C ARG A 60 0.07 1.55 -25.23
N LEU A 61 0.65 1.76 -24.06
CA LEU A 61 -0.01 2.41 -22.93
C LEU A 61 -0.29 3.86 -23.32
N SER A 62 -1.57 4.24 -23.44
CA SER A 62 -1.98 5.59 -23.84
C SER A 62 -2.33 6.47 -22.65
N ARG A 63 -2.86 5.87 -21.58
CA ARG A 63 -3.31 6.60 -20.39
C ARG A 63 -3.37 5.68 -19.18
N THR A 64 -2.97 6.22 -18.04
CA THR A 64 -3.15 5.59 -16.73
C THR A 64 -4.04 6.50 -15.87
N ILE A 65 -5.10 5.96 -15.31
CA ILE A 65 -5.95 6.62 -14.33
C ILE A 65 -5.70 5.98 -12.97
N VAL A 66 -5.45 6.82 -11.97
CA VAL A 66 -5.23 6.37 -10.59
C VAL A 66 -6.31 6.93 -9.70
N GLY A 67 -7.05 6.04 -9.04
CA GLY A 67 -7.97 6.36 -7.95
C GLY A 67 -7.32 6.04 -6.61
N ILE A 68 -7.31 6.99 -5.67
CA ILE A 68 -6.76 6.80 -4.33
C ILE A 68 -7.85 7.12 -3.31
N GLY A 69 -8.33 6.11 -2.59
CA GLY A 69 -9.31 6.28 -1.52
C GLY A 69 -8.63 6.34 -0.16
N VAL A 70 -8.35 7.56 0.35
CA VAL A 70 -7.76 7.78 1.68
C VAL A 70 -8.84 8.00 2.72
N ASN A 71 -8.86 7.19 3.76
CA ASN A 71 -9.72 7.40 4.91
C ASN A 71 -9.07 8.42 5.87
N VAL A 72 -9.56 9.66 5.88
CA VAL A 72 -8.96 10.75 6.68
C VAL A 72 -9.66 10.87 8.03
N ASN A 73 -10.88 11.40 8.05
CA ASN A 73 -11.61 11.75 9.30
C ASN A 73 -12.79 10.83 9.62
N GLN A 74 -12.97 9.73 8.88
CA GLN A 74 -14.06 8.79 9.12
C GLN A 74 -13.91 8.12 10.48
N THR A 75 -14.97 8.20 11.30
CA THR A 75 -15.04 7.53 12.61
C THR A 75 -15.96 6.30 12.59
N ARG A 76 -16.79 6.18 11.55
CA ARG A 76 -17.72 5.06 11.37
C ARG A 76 -17.58 4.50 9.96
N PHE A 77 -17.63 3.19 9.86
CA PHE A 77 -17.55 2.44 8.61
C PHE A 77 -18.70 1.45 8.51
N ASP A 78 -19.00 1.02 7.31
CA ASP A 78 -19.96 -0.05 7.09
C ASP A 78 -19.50 -1.32 7.84
N PRO A 79 -20.38 -1.94 8.65
CA PRO A 79 -20.04 -3.16 9.40
C PRO A 79 -19.63 -4.35 8.53
N SER A 80 -19.97 -4.35 7.24
CA SER A 80 -19.59 -5.39 6.28
C SER A 80 -18.10 -5.32 5.91
N LEU A 81 -17.45 -4.16 6.10
CA LEU A 81 -16.02 -3.99 5.82
C LEU A 81 -15.20 -4.73 6.88
N PRO A 82 -14.20 -5.54 6.48
CA PRO A 82 -13.53 -6.44 7.40
C PRO A 82 -12.68 -5.70 8.45
N ASN A 83 -11.98 -4.65 8.06
CA ASN A 83 -10.99 -4.01 8.92
C ASN A 83 -10.64 -2.56 8.49
N PRO A 84 -11.62 -1.69 8.27
CA PRO A 84 -11.33 -0.31 7.87
C PRO A 84 -10.78 0.50 9.06
N SER A 85 -9.93 1.49 8.75
CA SER A 85 -9.50 2.53 9.66
C SER A 85 -9.36 3.87 8.94
N SER A 86 -9.04 4.91 9.69
CA SER A 86 -8.78 6.26 9.17
C SER A 86 -7.62 6.90 9.92
N MET A 87 -7.07 7.99 9.38
CA MET A 87 -6.06 8.79 10.08
C MET A 87 -6.57 9.22 11.45
N HIS A 88 -7.84 9.66 11.54
CA HIS A 88 -8.46 10.03 12.81
C HIS A 88 -8.48 8.88 13.82
N LEU A 89 -8.86 7.68 13.41
CA LEU A 89 -8.91 6.52 14.30
C LEU A 89 -7.52 6.03 14.74
N GLU A 90 -6.48 6.29 13.95
CA GLU A 90 -5.10 5.93 14.31
C GLU A 90 -4.44 6.93 15.26
N THR A 91 -4.80 8.22 15.17
CA THR A 91 -4.10 9.31 15.86
C THR A 91 -4.95 10.04 16.89
N GLY A 92 -6.29 9.94 16.82
CA GLY A 92 -7.22 10.73 17.61
C GLY A 92 -7.37 12.18 17.15
N CYS A 93 -6.71 12.58 16.03
CA CYS A 93 -6.74 13.95 15.52
C CYS A 93 -7.68 14.09 14.32
N GLU A 94 -8.26 15.27 14.16
CA GLU A 94 -8.95 15.66 12.94
C GLU A 94 -7.97 16.41 12.01
N TYR A 95 -8.08 16.18 10.71
CA TYR A 95 -7.18 16.71 9.70
C TYR A 95 -7.92 17.49 8.63
N ASP A 96 -7.33 18.62 8.18
CA ASP A 96 -7.77 19.29 6.98
C ASP A 96 -7.45 18.41 5.76
N ARG A 97 -8.50 18.02 5.03
CA ARG A 97 -8.37 17.16 3.85
C ARG A 97 -7.58 17.82 2.72
N GLN A 98 -7.64 19.15 2.59
CA GLN A 98 -6.86 19.87 1.58
C GLN A 98 -5.37 19.85 1.93
N GLU A 99 -5.02 20.02 3.20
CA GLU A 99 -3.63 19.89 3.66
C GLU A 99 -3.10 18.47 3.42
N VAL A 100 -3.89 17.43 3.76
CA VAL A 100 -3.52 16.04 3.49
C VAL A 100 -3.30 15.78 1.99
N LEU A 101 -4.17 16.34 1.14
CA LEU A 101 -4.03 16.23 -0.32
C LEU A 101 -2.76 16.92 -0.84
N HIS A 102 -2.45 18.13 -0.38
CA HIS A 102 -1.24 18.84 -0.76
C HIS A 102 0.01 18.05 -0.35
N ARG A 103 0.07 17.57 0.89
CA ARG A 103 1.19 16.75 1.38
C ARG A 103 1.35 15.44 0.61
N LEU A 104 0.25 14.82 0.20
CA LEU A 104 0.30 13.65 -0.68
C LEU A 104 0.92 14.01 -2.03
N GLY A 105 0.56 15.17 -2.59
CA GLY A 105 1.16 15.69 -3.81
C GLY A 105 2.67 15.86 -3.69
N ASP A 106 3.14 16.45 -2.58
CA ASP A 106 4.58 16.65 -2.32
C ASP A 106 5.32 15.30 -2.17
N CYS A 107 4.74 14.34 -1.43
CA CYS A 107 5.32 13.01 -1.29
C CYS A 107 5.39 12.28 -2.65
N LEU A 108 4.34 12.42 -3.47
CA LEU A 108 4.30 11.81 -4.79
C LEU A 108 5.34 12.43 -5.73
N ALA A 109 5.46 13.76 -5.74
CA ALA A 109 6.45 14.47 -6.53
C ALA A 109 7.89 14.03 -6.16
N ALA A 110 8.17 13.91 -4.86
CA ALA A 110 9.48 13.45 -4.39
C ALA A 110 9.82 12.01 -4.87
N ARG A 111 8.85 11.10 -4.81
CA ARG A 111 9.05 9.72 -5.28
C ARG A 111 9.14 9.62 -6.80
N TYR A 112 8.40 10.46 -7.51
CA TYR A 112 8.50 10.56 -8.96
C TYR A 112 9.86 11.10 -9.41
N GLU A 113 10.35 12.17 -8.76
CA GLU A 113 11.70 12.70 -9.01
C GLU A 113 12.81 11.67 -8.76
N GLN A 114 12.66 10.83 -7.73
CA GLN A 114 13.57 9.73 -7.46
C GLN A 114 13.58 8.71 -8.62
N LEU A 115 12.40 8.40 -9.19
CA LEU A 115 12.32 7.53 -10.36
C LEU A 115 12.98 8.15 -11.60
N GLU A 116 12.76 9.45 -11.85
CA GLU A 116 13.38 10.17 -12.98
C GLU A 116 14.89 10.21 -12.90
N LYS A 117 15.44 10.24 -11.69
CA LYS A 117 16.90 10.12 -11.45
C LYS A 117 17.46 8.71 -11.66
N GLY A 118 16.61 7.73 -11.94
CA GLY A 118 17.01 6.35 -12.22
C GLY A 118 17.16 5.47 -10.99
N ASP A 119 16.76 5.91 -9.80
CA ASP A 119 16.92 5.19 -8.52
C ASP A 119 15.92 4.03 -8.33
N ARG A 120 15.65 3.27 -9.41
CA ARG A 120 14.65 2.18 -9.40
C ARG A 120 14.94 1.10 -8.36
N GLU A 121 16.20 0.73 -8.20
CA GLU A 121 16.60 -0.28 -7.22
C GLU A 121 16.34 0.18 -5.79
N ALA A 122 16.62 1.45 -5.48
CA ALA A 122 16.34 2.03 -4.17
C ALA A 122 14.83 2.10 -3.89
N LEU A 123 14.01 2.47 -4.90
CA LEU A 123 12.56 2.47 -4.80
C LEU A 123 12.00 1.06 -4.54
N GLN A 124 12.50 0.05 -5.25
CA GLN A 124 12.09 -1.35 -5.06
C GLN A 124 12.49 -1.88 -3.68
N ALA A 125 13.70 -1.56 -3.23
CA ALA A 125 14.18 -1.93 -1.91
C ALA A 125 13.32 -1.27 -0.80
N ASP A 126 12.95 0.01 -0.98
CA ASP A 126 12.11 0.76 -0.06
C ASP A 126 10.68 0.18 -0.03
N TYR A 127 10.09 -0.09 -1.20
CA TYR A 127 8.79 -0.76 -1.31
C TYR A 127 8.80 -2.08 -0.55
N ARG A 128 9.79 -2.94 -0.79
CA ARG A 128 9.91 -4.23 -0.12
C ARG A 128 10.00 -4.08 1.40
N ARG A 129 10.83 -3.17 1.92
CA ARG A 129 10.96 -2.95 3.38
C ARG A 129 9.66 -2.51 4.03
N ARG A 130 8.80 -1.81 3.30
CA ARG A 130 7.51 -1.30 3.80
C ARG A 130 6.35 -2.25 3.56
N MET A 131 6.60 -3.44 3.03
CA MET A 131 5.54 -4.43 2.86
C MET A 131 4.98 -4.89 4.20
N TYR A 132 3.67 -4.97 4.27
CA TYR A 132 2.92 -5.53 5.37
C TYR A 132 3.25 -7.02 5.55
N ARG A 133 3.65 -7.43 6.75
CA ARG A 133 4.02 -8.80 7.12
C ARG A 133 5.23 -9.38 6.38
N LEU A 134 6.13 -8.54 5.86
CA LEU A 134 7.35 -9.03 5.24
C LEU A 134 8.21 -9.81 6.24
N GLY A 135 8.63 -11.02 5.87
CA GLY A 135 9.45 -11.91 6.70
C GLY A 135 8.69 -12.61 7.82
N GLU A 136 7.40 -12.37 7.97
CA GLU A 136 6.56 -12.96 9.00
C GLU A 136 5.81 -14.18 8.48
N ARG A 137 5.61 -15.19 9.36
CA ARG A 137 4.79 -16.37 9.08
C ARG A 137 3.33 -16.07 9.42
N HIS A 138 2.46 -16.16 8.38
CA HIS A 138 1.03 -15.95 8.53
C HIS A 138 0.24 -16.96 7.72
N ARG A 139 -1.07 -16.98 7.95
CA ARG A 139 -2.02 -17.81 7.22
C ARG A 139 -2.49 -17.08 5.97
N TYR A 140 -2.50 -17.81 4.87
CA TYR A 140 -3.01 -17.37 3.58
C TYR A 140 -4.10 -18.32 3.11
N ARG A 141 -5.03 -17.84 2.28
CA ARG A 141 -6.18 -18.60 1.78
C ARG A 141 -6.14 -18.67 0.25
N TYR A 142 -6.31 -19.86 -0.27
CA TYR A 142 -6.53 -20.10 -1.69
C TYR A 142 -7.98 -19.83 -2.10
N PRO A 143 -8.28 -19.65 -3.41
CA PRO A 143 -9.66 -19.45 -3.91
C PRO A 143 -10.63 -20.58 -3.58
N ASP A 144 -10.12 -21.80 -3.43
CA ASP A 144 -10.91 -22.98 -3.05
C ASP A 144 -11.18 -23.06 -1.54
N GLY A 145 -10.74 -22.08 -0.75
CA GLY A 145 -10.94 -21.98 0.69
C GLY A 145 -9.89 -22.70 1.53
N ARG A 146 -9.02 -23.53 0.95
CA ARG A 146 -7.88 -24.11 1.69
C ARG A 146 -6.97 -23.00 2.21
N THR A 147 -6.29 -23.26 3.30
CA THR A 147 -5.33 -22.32 3.87
C THR A 147 -3.93 -22.93 3.99
N VAL A 148 -2.93 -22.08 3.93
CA VAL A 148 -1.54 -22.44 4.12
C VAL A 148 -0.86 -21.42 5.04
N GLU A 149 0.03 -21.88 5.91
CA GLU A 149 0.96 -21.01 6.63
C GLU A 149 2.19 -20.81 5.77
N ALA A 150 2.58 -19.56 5.53
CA ALA A 150 3.72 -19.24 4.70
C ALA A 150 4.41 -17.96 5.19
N VAL A 151 5.65 -17.75 4.78
CA VAL A 151 6.42 -16.54 5.07
C VAL A 151 6.45 -15.66 3.83
N LEU A 152 6.02 -14.40 3.98
CA LEU A 152 6.11 -13.42 2.89
C LEU A 152 7.56 -13.04 2.63
N ARG A 153 8.05 -13.30 1.42
CA ARG A 153 9.44 -13.00 1.01
C ARG A 153 9.55 -11.76 0.14
N GLY A 154 8.46 -11.25 -0.42
CA GLY A 154 8.45 -10.05 -1.24
C GLY A 154 7.50 -10.13 -2.42
N VAL A 155 7.80 -9.35 -3.45
CA VAL A 155 7.09 -9.30 -4.73
C VAL A 155 8.11 -9.37 -5.85
N ARG A 156 7.84 -10.14 -6.90
CA ARG A 156 8.65 -10.15 -8.12
C ARG A 156 8.46 -8.87 -8.93
N PRO A 157 9.39 -8.52 -9.82
CA PRO A 157 9.17 -7.42 -10.77
C PRO A 157 7.91 -7.56 -11.62
N SER A 158 7.46 -8.80 -11.87
CA SER A 158 6.19 -9.13 -12.55
C SER A 158 4.93 -8.85 -11.72
N GLY A 159 5.08 -8.49 -10.41
CA GLY A 159 3.97 -8.20 -9.51
C GLY A 159 3.48 -9.40 -8.69
N GLU A 160 4.03 -10.59 -8.87
CA GLU A 160 3.67 -11.79 -8.11
C GLU A 160 4.12 -11.70 -6.65
N LEU A 161 3.23 -12.05 -5.73
CA LEU A 161 3.56 -12.19 -4.31
C LEU A 161 4.40 -13.44 -4.09
N LEU A 162 5.53 -13.33 -3.41
CA LEU A 162 6.42 -14.45 -3.11
C LEU A 162 6.16 -14.98 -1.71
N LEU A 163 5.71 -16.22 -1.60
CA LEU A 163 5.50 -16.92 -0.33
C LEU A 163 6.44 -18.13 -0.23
N GLU A 164 7.15 -18.22 0.90
CA GLU A 164 7.90 -19.43 1.25
C GLU A 164 6.96 -20.36 2.04
N LEU A 165 6.73 -21.54 1.46
CA LEU A 165 5.86 -22.57 2.00
C LEU A 165 6.56 -23.36 3.14
N PRO A 166 5.81 -24.19 3.92
CA PRO A 166 6.38 -24.97 5.01
C PRO A 166 7.47 -25.95 4.61
N ASP A 167 7.47 -26.39 3.34
CA ASP A 167 8.48 -27.28 2.78
C ASP A 167 9.75 -26.55 2.29
N GLY A 168 9.82 -25.22 2.49
CA GLY A 168 10.95 -24.39 2.09
C GLY A 168 10.93 -23.91 0.64
N ARG A 169 9.97 -24.36 -0.18
CA ARG A 169 9.81 -23.87 -1.56
C ARG A 169 9.24 -22.45 -1.54
N THR A 170 9.72 -21.60 -2.44
CA THR A 170 9.16 -20.26 -2.66
C THR A 170 8.33 -20.26 -3.94
N GLU A 171 7.04 -19.95 -3.81
CA GLU A 171 6.09 -19.86 -4.90
C GLU A 171 5.62 -18.42 -5.12
N GLY A 172 5.32 -18.07 -6.39
CA GLY A 172 4.78 -16.77 -6.78
C GLY A 172 3.28 -16.89 -7.01
N TYR A 173 2.52 -15.90 -6.53
CA TYR A 173 1.06 -15.85 -6.66
C TYR A 173 0.62 -14.55 -7.30
N LEU A 174 -0.27 -14.64 -8.27
CA LEU A 174 -0.94 -13.50 -8.89
C LEU A 174 -2.13 -13.04 -8.04
N PHE A 175 -2.65 -11.86 -8.39
CA PHE A 175 -3.85 -11.30 -7.76
C PHE A 175 -5.03 -12.30 -7.84
N ARG A 176 -5.72 -12.51 -6.74
CA ARG A 176 -6.80 -13.48 -6.51
C ARG A 176 -6.39 -14.96 -6.43
N GLU A 177 -5.14 -15.32 -6.63
CA GLU A 177 -4.69 -16.70 -6.41
C GLU A 177 -4.42 -16.99 -4.94
N ILE A 178 -4.20 -15.95 -4.14
CA ILE A 178 -3.96 -16.05 -2.72
C ILE A 178 -4.48 -14.82 -1.97
N GLU A 179 -4.97 -14.99 -0.77
CA GLU A 179 -5.47 -13.94 0.11
C GLU A 179 -4.81 -13.98 1.48
N PHE A 180 -4.54 -12.81 2.05
CA PHE A 180 -4.10 -12.69 3.44
C PHE A 180 -5.26 -13.03 4.38
N VAL A 181 -5.07 -13.98 5.29
CA VAL A 181 -6.01 -14.20 6.38
C VAL A 181 -5.69 -13.21 7.50
N ILE A 182 -6.61 -12.29 7.75
CA ILE A 182 -6.49 -11.30 8.83
C ILE A 182 -7.55 -11.68 9.87
N GLU A 183 -7.09 -12.11 11.06
CA GLU A 183 -7.98 -12.56 12.13
C GLU A 183 -8.51 -11.37 12.93
N GLY A 184 -9.83 -11.24 12.98
CA GLY A 184 -10.57 -10.47 13.98
C GLY A 184 -10.53 -8.95 13.90
N LYS A 185 -11.66 -8.34 14.23
CA LYS A 185 -11.77 -6.92 14.59
C LYS A 185 -10.99 -6.68 15.89
N ARG A 186 -9.74 -6.23 15.83
CA ARG A 186 -9.12 -5.62 17.02
C ARG A 186 -9.77 -4.26 17.22
N THR A 187 -10.56 -4.13 18.28
CA THR A 187 -11.06 -2.85 18.78
C THR A 187 -9.90 -1.85 18.89
N ALA A 188 -10.13 -0.63 18.40
CA ALA A 188 -9.18 0.46 18.50
C ALA A 188 -8.65 0.56 19.95
N ARG A 189 -7.33 0.67 20.12
CA ARG A 189 -6.76 1.10 21.39
C ARG A 189 -7.17 2.54 21.62
N THR A 190 -8.08 2.75 22.57
CA THR A 190 -8.37 4.06 23.16
C THR A 190 -7.31 4.36 24.23
N ASP A 191 -6.06 4.44 23.85
CA ASP A 191 -5.04 5.00 24.72
C ASP A 191 -5.02 6.51 24.43
N GLY A 192 -5.64 7.26 25.33
CA GLY A 192 -5.78 8.72 25.24
C GLY A 192 -4.43 9.45 25.37
N THR A 193 -3.62 9.37 24.33
CA THR A 193 -2.48 10.26 24.13
C THR A 193 -2.93 11.40 23.22
N GLY A 194 -3.00 12.59 23.78
CA GLY A 194 -3.46 13.80 23.10
C GLY A 194 -2.70 14.05 21.78
N CYS A 195 -3.42 14.64 20.83
CA CYS A 195 -2.91 15.04 19.51
C CYS A 195 -1.64 15.88 19.64
N VAL A 196 -0.50 15.34 19.26
CA VAL A 196 0.78 16.06 19.17
C VAL A 196 1.06 16.33 17.70
N LEU A 197 0.56 17.46 17.19
CA LEU A 197 0.97 18.00 15.90
C LEU A 197 2.43 18.46 16.04
N LYS A 198 3.37 17.72 15.47
CA LYS A 198 4.72 18.24 15.24
C LYS A 198 4.65 19.26 14.09
N LYS A 199 4.95 20.52 14.44
CA LYS A 199 5.10 21.63 13.48
C LYS A 199 6.33 21.39 12.59
#